data_d9c148c3b877e2694cb56491faffbbd2
#
_entry.id   d9c148c3b877e2694cb56491faffbbd2
#
_cell.length_a   1.000
_cell.length_b   1.000
_cell.length_c   1.000
_cell.angle_alpha   90.00
_cell.angle_beta   90.00
_cell.angle_gamma   90.00
#
_symmetry.space_group_name_H-M   'P 1'
#
loop_
_entity.id
_entity.type
_entity.pdbx_description
1 polymer ?
#
loop_
_entity_poly.entity_id
_entity_poly.type
_entity_poly.pdbx_seq_one_letter_code
_entity_poly.pdbx_strand_id
1 'polypeptide(L)'
;MGEDPDYTGGNTIVQRHDHAETATSQRVRCNMLSCQSQKCFRALCCKGPPPPRPEYDVVCIGLTGAGKTSLLSRLCSEGGDGIVPTTGFSIKAVPFPNAILNVKELGGADNIKKYWCRYYQGSQGVVFVLDSASSDEDLEAARNELHSALQHPQLCTLPFLILANHQDKPAARTPNQTSGFKKSTAY
;
A
#
# COMPACT_ATOMS: atom_id res chain seq x y z
N MET A 1 38.68 9.84 -9.23
CA MET A 1 37.60 10.79 -8.94
C MET A 1 36.51 10.46 -9.92
N GLY A 2 35.56 9.70 -9.51
CA GLY A 2 34.37 9.30 -10.26
C GLY A 2 33.20 9.36 -9.29
N GLU A 3 32.32 10.33 -9.54
CA GLU A 3 31.12 10.54 -8.76
C GLU A 3 30.10 9.45 -9.11
N ASP A 4 29.57 8.78 -8.08
CA ASP A 4 28.46 7.86 -8.19
C ASP A 4 27.17 8.67 -8.44
N PRO A 5 26.35 8.31 -9.42
CA PRO A 5 25.04 8.95 -9.57
C PRO A 5 24.04 8.34 -8.57
N ASP A 6 23.52 9.20 -7.71
CA ASP A 6 22.39 8.95 -6.80
C ASP A 6 21.18 8.36 -7.55
N TYR A 7 20.84 7.12 -7.22
CA TYR A 7 19.69 6.40 -7.77
C TYR A 7 18.45 6.68 -6.92
N THR A 8 17.80 7.80 -7.16
CA THR A 8 16.47 8.08 -6.63
C THR A 8 15.41 7.48 -7.56
N GLY A 9 15.10 6.19 -7.37
CA GLY A 9 13.97 5.53 -8.01
C GLY A 9 12.64 6.11 -7.52
N GLY A 10 12.11 7.08 -8.27
CA GLY A 10 10.85 7.74 -7.92
C GLY A 10 9.63 6.84 -8.15
N ASN A 11 9.04 6.34 -7.09
CA ASN A 11 7.67 5.80 -7.12
C ASN A 11 6.69 6.96 -7.02
N THR A 12 6.06 7.32 -8.12
CA THR A 12 5.06 8.39 -8.13
C THR A 12 3.71 7.84 -7.65
N ILE A 13 3.27 8.33 -6.50
CA ILE A 13 1.95 8.04 -5.92
C ILE A 13 0.90 8.88 -6.63
N VAL A 14 -0.06 8.25 -7.28
CA VAL A 14 -1.00 8.97 -8.17
C VAL A 14 -2.28 9.42 -7.47
N GLN A 15 -2.72 8.94 -6.32
CA GLN A 15 -3.69 9.66 -5.47
C GLN A 15 -4.20 8.89 -4.25
N ARG A 16 -4.49 9.68 -3.24
CA ARG A 16 -5.19 9.37 -2.01
C ARG A 16 -6.60 9.96 -2.09
N HIS A 17 -7.62 9.16 -1.82
CA HIS A 17 -8.94 9.68 -1.48
C HIS A 17 -9.06 9.67 0.03
N ASP A 18 -8.99 10.86 0.60
CA ASP A 18 -9.23 11.08 2.03
C ASP A 18 -10.71 11.36 2.26
N HIS A 19 -11.39 10.48 2.99
CA HIS A 19 -12.51 10.88 3.81
C HIS A 19 -11.96 11.09 5.20
N ALA A 20 -11.75 12.36 5.55
CA ALA A 20 -11.32 12.76 6.87
C ALA A 20 -12.50 12.67 7.83
N GLU A 21 -12.47 11.72 8.75
CA GLU A 21 -13.19 11.84 10.02
C GLU A 21 -12.24 12.26 11.11
N THR A 22 -12.61 13.36 11.75
CA THR A 22 -11.91 14.05 12.80
C THR A 22 -11.82 13.20 14.06
N ALA A 23 -10.65 12.67 14.36
CA ALA A 23 -10.37 12.09 15.68
C ALA A 23 -10.05 13.21 16.67
N THR A 24 -10.97 13.44 17.59
CA THR A 24 -10.86 14.41 18.70
C THR A 24 -9.75 13.97 19.66
N SER A 25 -8.68 14.76 19.70
CA SER A 25 -7.56 14.59 20.65
C SER A 25 -8.02 14.97 22.06
N GLN A 26 -8.25 13.98 22.93
CA GLN A 26 -8.39 14.20 24.37
C GLN A 26 -7.00 14.39 25.00
N ARG A 27 -6.65 15.65 25.28
CA ARG A 27 -5.55 16.00 26.18
C ARG A 27 -5.92 15.68 27.62
N VAL A 28 -5.32 14.65 28.19
CA VAL A 28 -5.35 14.41 29.61
C VAL A 28 -4.38 15.41 30.29
N ARG A 29 -4.92 16.39 31.02
CA ARG A 29 -4.15 17.31 31.90
C ARG A 29 -3.75 16.56 33.16
N CYS A 30 -2.47 16.28 33.34
CA CYS A 30 -1.93 15.89 34.63
C CYS A 30 -1.68 17.13 35.49
N ASN A 31 -2.42 17.26 36.61
CA ASN A 31 -2.19 18.31 37.61
C ASN A 31 -0.91 18.04 38.37
N MET A 32 -0.02 19.05 38.40
CA MET A 32 1.17 19.06 39.21
C MET A 32 0.79 19.36 40.68
N LEU A 33 1.11 18.45 41.57
CA LEU A 33 1.31 18.78 43.00
C LEU A 33 2.61 18.15 43.48
N SER A 34 3.42 19.03 44.00
CA SER A 34 4.78 18.93 44.50
C SER A 34 5.16 17.68 45.30
N CYS A 35 6.26 17.02 44.90
CA CYS A 35 7.15 16.33 45.81
C CYS A 35 8.57 16.23 45.19
N GLN A 36 9.51 16.90 45.83
CA GLN A 36 10.86 17.16 45.30
C GLN A 36 11.87 16.01 45.45
N SER A 37 11.49 14.83 45.91
CA SER A 37 12.45 13.75 46.21
C SER A 37 12.15 12.39 45.52
N GLN A 38 11.13 12.28 44.71
CA GLN A 38 10.75 11.03 44.05
C GLN A 38 10.80 11.07 42.51
N LYS A 39 11.45 12.09 41.94
CA LYS A 39 11.41 12.31 40.49
C LYS A 39 12.19 11.31 39.64
N CYS A 40 13.15 10.59 40.18
CA CYS A 40 13.93 9.65 39.40
C CYS A 40 13.30 8.25 39.24
N PHE A 41 12.56 7.75 40.19
CA PHE A 41 11.97 6.41 40.14
C PHE A 41 10.69 6.33 39.32
N ARG A 42 9.89 7.42 39.28
CA ARG A 42 8.64 7.44 38.49
C ARG A 42 8.87 7.54 36.99
N ALA A 43 9.96 8.14 36.54
CA ALA A 43 10.30 8.22 35.12
C ALA A 43 10.71 6.85 34.48
N LEU A 44 11.22 5.94 35.31
CA LEU A 44 11.61 4.59 34.84
C LEU A 44 10.47 3.56 34.88
N CYS A 45 9.51 3.75 35.78
CA CYS A 45 8.47 2.74 36.02
C CYS A 45 7.11 3.02 35.35
N CYS A 46 6.93 4.19 34.72
CA CYS A 46 5.62 4.58 34.17
C CYS A 46 5.52 4.63 32.66
N LYS A 47 6.54 4.16 31.94
CA LYS A 47 6.34 3.84 30.52
C LYS A 47 5.83 2.41 30.44
N GLY A 48 4.51 2.25 30.51
CA GLY A 48 3.89 1.02 30.06
C GLY A 48 4.38 0.66 28.66
N PRO A 49 4.27 -0.61 28.23
CA PRO A 49 4.63 -0.98 26.88
C PRO A 49 3.92 -0.02 25.90
N PRO A 50 4.60 0.42 24.84
CA PRO A 50 3.97 1.28 23.84
C PRO A 50 2.66 0.62 23.38
N PRO A 51 1.59 1.38 23.14
CA PRO A 51 0.34 0.81 22.67
C PRO A 51 0.62 0.00 21.39
N PRO A 52 -0.03 -1.15 21.22
CA PRO A 52 0.13 -1.96 20.04
C PRO A 52 -0.23 -1.12 18.81
N ARG A 53 0.60 -1.21 17.75
CA ARG A 53 0.32 -0.53 16.50
C ARG A 53 -0.96 -1.10 15.88
N PRO A 54 -1.87 -0.27 15.37
CA PRO A 54 -3.05 -0.75 14.67
C PRO A 54 -2.64 -1.58 13.45
N GLU A 55 -3.40 -2.62 13.16
CA GLU A 55 -3.22 -3.47 12.01
C GLU A 55 -4.36 -3.25 11.01
N TYR A 56 -4.02 -3.22 9.73
CA TYR A 56 -4.98 -3.04 8.65
C TYR A 56 -4.78 -4.11 7.59
N ASP A 57 -5.88 -4.74 7.17
CA ASP A 57 -5.88 -5.71 6.10
C ASP A 57 -6.05 -5.02 4.74
N VAL A 58 -5.10 -5.22 3.85
CA VAL A 58 -5.07 -4.60 2.51
C VAL A 58 -4.93 -5.69 1.45
N VAL A 59 -5.68 -5.60 0.36
CA VAL A 59 -5.49 -6.47 -0.78
C VAL A 59 -4.64 -5.78 -1.85
N CYS A 60 -3.64 -6.49 -2.37
CA CYS A 60 -2.76 -6.02 -3.45
C CYS A 60 -3.06 -6.83 -4.72
N ILE A 61 -3.56 -6.15 -5.74
CA ILE A 61 -3.96 -6.73 -7.03
C ILE A 61 -3.30 -6.01 -8.21
N GLY A 62 -3.32 -6.63 -9.37
CA GLY A 62 -2.73 -6.13 -10.61
C GLY A 62 -2.29 -7.29 -11.49
N LEU A 63 -2.01 -7.04 -12.76
CA LEU A 63 -1.62 -8.07 -13.72
C LEU A 63 -0.28 -8.73 -13.38
N THR A 64 0.00 -9.84 -14.03
CA THR A 64 1.31 -10.51 -13.94
C THR A 64 2.40 -9.56 -14.42
N GLY A 65 3.55 -9.58 -13.74
CA GLY A 65 4.68 -8.73 -14.11
C GLY A 65 4.59 -7.28 -13.68
N ALA A 66 3.47 -6.82 -13.08
CA ALA A 66 3.33 -5.44 -12.60
C ALA A 66 4.26 -5.08 -11.44
N GLY A 67 4.98 -6.05 -10.86
CA GLY A 67 5.96 -5.82 -9.79
C GLY A 67 5.39 -5.78 -8.38
N LYS A 68 4.22 -6.38 -8.14
CA LYS A 68 3.60 -6.47 -6.81
C LYS A 68 4.54 -7.10 -5.77
N THR A 69 5.07 -8.28 -6.07
CA THR A 69 5.97 -9.03 -5.19
C THR A 69 7.25 -8.24 -4.91
N SER A 70 7.84 -7.63 -5.94
CA SER A 70 9.05 -6.80 -5.80
C SER A 70 8.81 -5.59 -4.90
N LEU A 71 7.67 -4.94 -5.06
CA LEU A 71 7.26 -3.82 -4.22
C LEU A 71 7.14 -4.24 -2.75
N LEU A 72 6.41 -5.32 -2.50
CA LEU A 72 6.17 -5.80 -1.13
C LEU A 72 7.45 -6.29 -0.47
N SER A 73 8.32 -7.01 -1.17
CA SER A 73 9.62 -7.43 -0.66
C SER A 73 10.49 -6.24 -0.26
N ARG A 74 10.51 -5.18 -1.07
CA ARG A 74 11.23 -3.93 -0.72
C ARG A 74 10.64 -3.27 0.53
N LEU A 75 9.33 -3.20 0.64
CA LEU A 75 8.66 -2.60 1.81
C LEU A 75 8.89 -3.41 3.09
N CYS A 76 9.07 -4.72 2.98
CA CYS A 76 9.42 -5.60 4.09
C CYS A 76 10.92 -5.64 4.37
N SER A 77 11.75 -4.88 3.64
CA SER A 77 13.22 -4.94 3.71
C SER A 77 13.78 -6.34 3.43
N GLU A 78 13.05 -7.14 2.66
CA GLU A 78 13.52 -8.42 2.16
C GLU A 78 14.45 -8.21 0.96
N GLY A 79 15.48 -9.01 0.81
CA GLY A 79 16.39 -8.96 -0.34
C GLY A 79 15.63 -9.17 -1.65
N GLY A 80 16.03 -8.46 -2.70
CA GLY A 80 15.39 -8.56 -4.03
C GLY A 80 15.77 -9.79 -4.84
N ASP A 81 16.64 -10.64 -4.32
CA ASP A 81 17.16 -11.79 -5.04
C ASP A 81 16.13 -12.94 -5.07
N GLY A 82 15.88 -13.46 -6.27
CA GLY A 82 15.03 -14.64 -6.45
C GLY A 82 13.53 -14.38 -6.38
N ILE A 83 13.05 -13.17 -6.73
CA ILE A 83 11.63 -12.89 -6.79
C ILE A 83 10.96 -13.75 -7.87
N VAL A 84 10.04 -14.62 -7.46
CA VAL A 84 9.26 -15.49 -8.34
C VAL A 84 7.83 -14.95 -8.44
N PRO A 85 7.18 -15.04 -9.61
CA PRO A 85 5.76 -14.69 -9.74
C PRO A 85 4.89 -15.45 -8.73
N THR A 86 3.98 -14.75 -8.08
CA THR A 86 3.09 -15.34 -7.08
C THR A 86 2.04 -16.23 -7.76
N THR A 87 2.16 -17.54 -7.54
CA THR A 87 1.18 -18.52 -7.98
C THR A 87 0.13 -18.70 -6.88
N GLY A 88 -0.97 -17.95 -6.96
CA GLY A 88 -2.02 -17.97 -5.94
C GLY A 88 -2.05 -16.68 -5.14
N PHE A 89 -1.80 -16.74 -3.85
CA PHE A 89 -1.73 -15.57 -2.98
C PHE A 89 -0.57 -15.67 -1.97
N SER A 90 -0.17 -14.52 -1.45
CA SER A 90 0.82 -14.39 -0.40
C SER A 90 0.34 -13.33 0.61
N ILE A 91 0.69 -13.49 1.88
CA ILE A 91 0.39 -12.49 2.91
C ILE A 91 1.71 -11.98 3.47
N LYS A 92 1.88 -10.65 3.48
CA LYS A 92 3.05 -9.98 4.03
C LYS A 92 2.62 -8.90 5.01
N ALA A 93 3.27 -8.90 6.18
CA ALA A 93 3.09 -7.82 7.16
C ALA A 93 4.10 -6.71 6.86
N VAL A 94 3.63 -5.58 6.37
CA VAL A 94 4.46 -4.41 6.05
C VAL A 94 4.45 -3.46 7.24
N PRO A 95 5.57 -3.29 7.97
CA PRO A 95 5.63 -2.43 9.13
C PRO A 95 5.81 -0.97 8.74
N PHE A 96 4.93 -0.11 9.27
CA PHE A 96 5.07 1.35 9.24
C PHE A 96 5.29 1.87 10.67
N PRO A 97 5.79 3.09 10.84
CA PRO A 97 6.01 3.66 12.18
C PRO A 97 4.76 3.64 13.07
N ASN A 98 3.59 3.89 12.50
CA ASN A 98 2.32 4.05 13.23
C ASN A 98 1.31 2.92 12.99
N ALA A 99 1.60 1.95 12.11
CA ALA A 99 0.68 0.88 11.74
C ALA A 99 1.40 -0.33 11.17
N ILE A 100 0.70 -1.45 11.07
CA ILE A 100 1.13 -2.63 10.31
C ILE A 100 0.07 -2.86 9.23
N LEU A 101 0.51 -3.00 7.98
CA LEU A 101 -0.37 -3.41 6.88
C LEU A 101 -0.19 -4.89 6.61
N ASN A 102 -1.21 -5.68 6.86
CA ASN A 102 -1.29 -7.09 6.45
C ASN A 102 -1.72 -7.14 4.99
N VAL A 103 -0.76 -7.21 4.07
CA VAL A 103 -1.03 -7.14 2.64
C VAL A 103 -1.22 -8.53 2.07
N LYS A 104 -2.43 -8.79 1.56
CA LYS A 104 -2.77 -10.00 0.78
C LYS A 104 -2.42 -9.74 -0.68
N GLU A 105 -1.25 -10.20 -1.12
CA GLU A 105 -0.85 -10.15 -2.53
C GLU A 105 -1.53 -11.26 -3.32
N LEU A 106 -2.24 -10.90 -4.39
CA LEU A 106 -2.88 -11.86 -5.28
C LEU A 106 -2.12 -11.99 -6.60
N GLY A 107 -1.94 -13.23 -7.07
CA GLY A 107 -1.34 -13.51 -8.36
C GLY A 107 -2.12 -12.87 -9.50
N GLY A 108 -1.40 -12.31 -10.48
CA GLY A 108 -2.00 -11.56 -11.61
C GLY A 108 -2.31 -12.40 -12.84
N ALA A 109 -2.04 -13.71 -12.82
CA ALA A 109 -2.30 -14.60 -13.95
C ALA A 109 -3.81 -14.83 -14.14
N ASP A 110 -4.26 -15.01 -15.40
CA ASP A 110 -5.67 -15.13 -15.74
C ASP A 110 -6.39 -16.27 -15.02
N ASN A 111 -5.71 -17.39 -14.83
CA ASN A 111 -6.22 -18.52 -14.06
C ASN A 111 -6.42 -18.21 -12.57
N ILE A 112 -5.76 -17.18 -12.03
CA ILE A 112 -5.84 -16.75 -10.64
C ILE A 112 -6.83 -15.59 -10.46
N LYS A 113 -6.90 -14.66 -11.41
CA LYS A 113 -7.78 -13.48 -11.35
C LYS A 113 -9.24 -13.82 -11.03
N LYS A 114 -9.76 -14.91 -11.59
CA LYS A 114 -11.12 -15.40 -11.30
C LYS A 114 -11.40 -15.72 -9.83
N TYR A 115 -10.36 -15.84 -9.01
CA TYR A 115 -10.48 -16.10 -7.58
C TYR A 115 -10.26 -14.87 -6.71
N TRP A 116 -9.90 -13.73 -7.26
CA TRP A 116 -9.61 -12.51 -6.50
C TRP A 116 -10.73 -12.12 -5.54
N CYS A 117 -11.98 -12.21 -5.98
CA CYS A 117 -13.14 -11.88 -5.16
C CYS A 117 -13.24 -12.65 -3.84
N ARG A 118 -12.66 -13.85 -3.76
CA ARG A 118 -12.65 -14.65 -2.54
C ARG A 118 -11.79 -14.04 -1.42
N TYR A 119 -10.82 -13.18 -1.79
CA TYR A 119 -9.87 -12.56 -0.87
C TYR A 119 -10.23 -11.13 -0.52
N TYR A 120 -11.29 -10.57 -1.10
CA TYR A 120 -11.72 -9.19 -0.86
C TYR A 120 -12.38 -9.01 0.50
N GLN A 121 -12.99 -10.08 1.03
CA GLN A 121 -13.68 -10.03 2.31
C GLN A 121 -12.71 -9.68 3.45
N GLY A 122 -13.13 -8.72 4.29
CA GLY A 122 -12.35 -8.24 5.43
C GLY A 122 -11.23 -7.27 5.07
N SER A 123 -11.05 -6.92 3.78
CA SER A 123 -10.08 -5.89 3.39
C SER A 123 -10.57 -4.50 3.74
N GLN A 124 -9.65 -3.64 4.16
CA GLN A 124 -9.88 -2.24 4.56
C GLN A 124 -9.30 -1.24 3.56
N GLY A 125 -8.59 -1.73 2.55
CA GLY A 125 -8.03 -0.94 1.47
C GLY A 125 -7.55 -1.81 0.32
N VAL A 126 -7.34 -1.17 -0.83
CA VAL A 126 -6.87 -1.82 -2.05
C VAL A 126 -5.63 -1.12 -2.58
N VAL A 127 -4.60 -1.88 -2.88
CA VAL A 127 -3.43 -1.43 -3.65
C VAL A 127 -3.51 -2.08 -5.02
N PHE A 128 -3.67 -1.27 -6.05
CA PHE A 128 -3.63 -1.72 -7.44
C PHE A 128 -2.29 -1.33 -8.06
N VAL A 129 -1.53 -2.32 -8.50
CA VAL A 129 -0.22 -2.09 -9.12
C VAL A 129 -0.33 -2.35 -10.62
N LEU A 130 0.07 -1.35 -11.42
CA LEU A 130 0.14 -1.45 -12.87
C LEU A 130 1.58 -1.25 -13.36
N ASP A 131 1.94 -1.91 -14.45
CA ASP A 131 3.21 -1.68 -15.16
C ASP A 131 3.04 -0.49 -16.09
N SER A 132 3.71 0.62 -15.79
CA SER A 132 3.65 1.84 -16.62
C SER A 132 4.41 1.70 -17.95
N ALA A 133 5.26 0.70 -18.08
CA ALA A 133 6.06 0.42 -19.28
C ALA A 133 5.52 -0.76 -20.11
N SER A 134 4.34 -1.30 -19.75
CA SER A 134 3.69 -2.39 -20.50
C SER A 134 3.15 -1.93 -21.84
N SER A 135 2.76 -2.89 -22.70
CA SER A 135 2.09 -2.61 -23.97
C SER A 135 0.76 -1.87 -23.76
N ASP A 136 0.22 -1.25 -24.81
CA ASP A 136 -1.10 -0.60 -24.73
C ASP A 136 -2.21 -1.61 -24.46
N GLU A 137 -2.07 -2.84 -24.97
CA GLU A 137 -3.01 -3.95 -24.75
C GLU A 137 -3.01 -4.39 -23.28
N ASP A 138 -1.83 -4.58 -22.68
CA ASP A 138 -1.71 -4.92 -21.26
C ASP A 138 -2.20 -3.79 -20.35
N LEU A 139 -1.96 -2.56 -20.77
CA LEU A 139 -2.43 -1.40 -20.03
C LEU A 139 -3.96 -1.30 -20.06
N GLU A 140 -4.58 -1.58 -21.19
CA GLU A 140 -6.04 -1.62 -21.30
C GLU A 140 -6.63 -2.81 -20.54
N ALA A 141 -5.96 -3.96 -20.56
CA ALA A 141 -6.33 -5.09 -19.70
C ALA A 141 -6.26 -4.73 -18.22
N ALA A 142 -5.19 -4.05 -17.78
CA ALA A 142 -5.05 -3.58 -16.40
C ALA A 142 -6.16 -2.58 -16.03
N ARG A 143 -6.55 -1.69 -16.96
CA ARG A 143 -7.65 -0.75 -16.78
C ARG A 143 -8.98 -1.47 -16.55
N ASN A 144 -9.27 -2.47 -17.36
CA ASN A 144 -10.50 -3.24 -17.24
C ASN A 144 -10.58 -3.97 -15.91
N GLU A 145 -9.47 -4.56 -15.43
CA GLU A 145 -9.41 -5.20 -14.11
C GLU A 145 -9.57 -4.18 -12.98
N LEU A 146 -8.96 -3.00 -13.09
CA LEU A 146 -9.14 -1.93 -12.11
C LEU A 146 -10.61 -1.47 -12.04
N HIS A 147 -11.25 -1.26 -13.19
CA HIS A 147 -12.66 -0.87 -13.25
C HIS A 147 -13.57 -1.94 -12.64
N SER A 148 -13.29 -3.21 -12.93
CA SER A 148 -13.99 -4.33 -12.30
C SER A 148 -13.84 -4.33 -10.78
N ALA A 149 -12.63 -4.10 -10.27
CA ALA A 149 -12.37 -4.01 -8.84
C ALA A 149 -13.07 -2.81 -8.20
N LEU A 150 -13.05 -1.64 -8.84
CA LEU A 150 -13.73 -0.41 -8.36
C LEU A 150 -15.25 -0.55 -8.28
N GLN A 151 -15.84 -1.39 -9.11
CA GLN A 151 -17.28 -1.66 -9.13
C GLN A 151 -17.69 -2.82 -8.23
N HIS A 152 -16.70 -3.58 -7.70
CA HIS A 152 -17.01 -4.75 -6.89
C HIS A 152 -17.64 -4.35 -5.55
N PRO A 153 -18.78 -4.96 -5.13
CA PRO A 153 -19.51 -4.56 -3.93
C PRO A 153 -18.69 -4.54 -2.64
N GLN A 154 -17.69 -5.43 -2.50
CA GLN A 154 -16.83 -5.50 -1.32
C GLN A 154 -15.68 -4.47 -1.34
N LEU A 155 -15.39 -3.85 -2.47
CA LEU A 155 -14.26 -2.94 -2.63
C LEU A 155 -14.67 -1.49 -2.94
N CYS A 156 -15.85 -1.27 -3.53
CA CYS A 156 -16.25 0.03 -4.07
C CYS A 156 -16.28 1.18 -3.04
N THR A 157 -16.41 0.86 -1.75
CA THR A 157 -16.39 1.83 -0.65
C THR A 157 -15.02 1.97 0.02
N LEU A 158 -14.06 1.13 -0.34
CA LEU A 158 -12.74 1.13 0.26
C LEU A 158 -11.82 2.17 -0.41
N PRO A 159 -10.80 2.66 0.30
CA PRO A 159 -9.76 3.48 -0.31
C PRO A 159 -8.93 2.65 -1.30
N PHE A 160 -8.66 3.22 -2.47
CA PHE A 160 -7.80 2.66 -3.49
C PHE A 160 -6.51 3.47 -3.60
N LEU A 161 -5.39 2.76 -3.59
CA LEU A 161 -4.08 3.28 -3.96
C LEU A 161 -3.66 2.65 -5.29
N ILE A 162 -3.52 3.47 -6.32
CA ILE A 162 -3.05 3.03 -7.64
C ILE A 162 -1.58 3.39 -7.77
N LEU A 163 -0.74 2.39 -8.02
CA LEU A 163 0.71 2.54 -8.18
C LEU A 163 1.12 2.23 -9.63
N ALA A 164 1.61 3.24 -10.33
CA ALA A 164 2.26 3.07 -11.63
C ALA A 164 3.73 2.70 -11.39
N ASN A 165 4.03 1.41 -11.49
CA ASN A 165 5.34 0.85 -11.24
C ASN A 165 6.22 0.85 -12.51
N HIS A 166 7.49 0.46 -12.37
CA HIS A 166 8.49 0.42 -13.44
C HIS A 166 8.78 1.78 -14.09
N GLN A 167 8.79 2.83 -13.28
CA GLN A 167 9.10 4.20 -13.75
C GLN A 167 10.57 4.37 -14.18
N ASP A 168 11.41 3.42 -13.82
CA ASP A 168 12.80 3.30 -14.22
C ASP A 168 12.98 2.87 -15.69
N LYS A 169 11.95 2.32 -16.31
CA LYS A 169 12.01 1.85 -17.70
C LYS A 169 11.84 3.01 -18.70
N PRO A 170 12.61 3.04 -19.81
CA PRO A 170 12.49 4.11 -20.83
C PRO A 170 11.10 4.25 -21.44
N ALA A 171 10.33 3.16 -21.51
CA ALA A 171 8.97 3.13 -22.04
C ALA A 171 7.90 3.49 -21.01
N ALA A 172 8.29 3.87 -19.80
CA ALA A 172 7.34 4.19 -18.74
C ALA A 172 6.48 5.42 -19.09
N ARG A 173 5.17 5.26 -18.99
CA ARG A 173 4.22 6.34 -19.18
C ARG A 173 4.19 7.22 -17.93
N THR A 174 4.11 8.52 -18.15
CA THR A 174 3.99 9.48 -17.05
C THR A 174 2.67 9.31 -16.29
N PRO A 175 2.59 9.78 -15.03
CA PRO A 175 1.35 9.75 -14.26
C PRO A 175 0.17 10.44 -14.95
N ASN A 176 0.41 11.47 -15.75
CA ASN A 176 -0.63 12.14 -16.53
C ASN A 176 -1.17 11.26 -17.67
N GLN A 177 -0.32 10.48 -18.30
CA GLN A 177 -0.73 9.52 -19.34
C GLN A 177 -1.46 8.32 -18.75
N THR A 178 -1.15 7.95 -17.52
CA THR A 178 -1.87 6.93 -16.75
C THR A 178 -3.09 7.48 -15.99
N SER A 179 -3.33 8.80 -16.00
CA SER A 179 -4.45 9.44 -15.30
C SER A 179 -5.83 9.08 -15.88
N GLY A 180 -5.90 8.51 -17.07
CA GLY A 180 -7.11 7.90 -17.63
C GLY A 180 -7.66 6.72 -16.81
N PHE A 181 -6.90 6.24 -15.81
CA PHE A 181 -7.36 5.29 -14.81
C PHE A 181 -8.20 5.90 -13.68
N LYS A 182 -8.35 7.24 -13.67
CA LYS A 182 -9.25 7.91 -12.74
C LYS A 182 -10.68 7.46 -13.01
N LYS A 183 -11.40 7.13 -11.93
CA LYS A 183 -12.83 6.92 -11.95
C LYS A 183 -13.47 8.16 -12.58
N SER A 184 -14.04 8.02 -13.77
CA SER A 184 -15.06 8.96 -14.25
C SER A 184 -16.26 8.79 -13.33
N THR A 185 -16.26 9.50 -12.22
CA THR A 185 -17.43 9.60 -11.35
C THR A 185 -18.34 10.62 -12.02
N ALA A 186 -19.14 10.15 -12.98
CA ALA A 186 -20.36 10.85 -13.35
C ALA A 186 -21.38 10.54 -12.25
N TYR A 187 -21.75 11.55 -11.48
CA TYR A 187 -23.00 11.63 -10.75
C TYR A 187 -24.03 12.30 -11.62
#